data_554216b017b050d42dad3da80e287f9e
#
_entry.id   554216b017b050d42dad3da80e287f9e
#
_cell.length_a   1.000
_cell.length_b   1.000
_cell.length_c   1.000
_cell.angle_alpha   90.00
_cell.angle_beta   90.00
_cell.angle_gamma   90.00
#
_symmetry.space_group_name_H-M   'P 1'
#
loop_
_entity.id
_entity.type
_entity.pdbx_description
1 polymer ?
#
loop_
_entity_poly.entity_id
_entity_poly.type
_entity_poly.pdbx_seq_one_letter_code
_entity_poly.pdbx_strand_id
1 'polypeptide(L)'
;MAISRAQLLKELLPGLNALFGLEYAKYGEEHAEIFETESSDRSFEEETKLSGFSAAPVKDEGAAIEYDNAQEAWTARYNHETIAMGFSITEEAIEDNLYDSLSARYTKALARAMAYTKQVKGAAILNNAFDSGTTYGDGKELCATDHPLVSGGTNSNEPSTAADLNETSLEAAVIQIAGWTDERGLLIAAKPRKLVIPPNLQFVATRLLETEGRVGTADNDINAIRNNGAIPEGYTVNHYLTDTDAWFLLTDVPNGLKHFVRTPMSTSMDADFDTGNSRYKARERYSFGVSDPLGIFGSPGA
;
A
#
# COMPACT_ATOMS: atom_id res chain seq x y z
N MET A 1 3.39 -34.67 -42.28
CA MET A 1 2.37 -34.18 -41.33
C MET A 1 2.59 -32.68 -41.18
N ALA A 2 1.69 -31.86 -41.69
CA ALA A 2 1.79 -30.42 -41.43
C ALA A 2 1.41 -30.17 -39.98
N ILE A 3 2.30 -29.60 -39.18
CA ILE A 3 2.00 -29.12 -37.83
C ILE A 3 0.99 -28.01 -38.00
N SER A 4 -0.21 -28.18 -37.48
CA SER A 4 -1.24 -27.16 -37.62
C SER A 4 -0.87 -25.96 -36.75
N ARG A 5 -1.09 -24.75 -37.23
CA ARG A 5 -0.90 -23.47 -36.52
C ARG A 5 -1.56 -23.45 -35.13
N ALA A 6 -2.71 -24.09 -34.98
CA ALA A 6 -3.42 -24.23 -33.71
C ALA A 6 -2.65 -25.10 -32.69
N GLN A 7 -1.84 -26.06 -33.15
CA GLN A 7 -0.97 -26.87 -32.26
C GLN A 7 0.25 -26.06 -31.80
N LEU A 8 0.87 -25.28 -32.67
CA LEU A 8 2.01 -24.43 -32.34
C LEU A 8 1.65 -23.39 -31.26
N LEU A 9 0.50 -22.75 -31.40
CA LEU A 9 0.02 -21.78 -30.40
C LEU A 9 -0.29 -22.43 -29.05
N LYS A 10 -0.84 -23.66 -29.04
CA LYS A 10 -1.11 -24.40 -27.80
C LYS A 10 0.16 -24.82 -27.05
N GLU A 11 1.24 -25.10 -27.75
CA GLU A 11 2.53 -25.47 -27.17
C GLU A 11 3.32 -24.24 -26.70
N LEU A 12 3.19 -23.11 -27.40
CA LEU A 12 3.87 -21.86 -27.03
C LEU A 12 3.31 -21.22 -25.76
N LEU A 13 1.98 -21.26 -25.59
CA LEU A 13 1.29 -20.60 -24.47
C LEU A 13 1.78 -21.05 -23.06
N PRO A 14 1.96 -22.35 -22.77
CA PRO A 14 2.44 -22.77 -21.47
C PRO A 14 3.86 -22.25 -21.16
N GLY A 15 4.73 -22.22 -22.17
CA GLY A 15 6.08 -21.68 -22.05
C GLY A 15 6.09 -20.18 -21.77
N LEU A 16 5.29 -19.41 -22.46
CA LEU A 16 5.16 -17.97 -22.24
C LEU A 16 4.53 -17.65 -20.88
N ASN A 17 3.52 -18.40 -20.45
CA ASN A 17 2.90 -18.24 -19.14
C ASN A 17 3.88 -18.56 -18.00
N ALA A 18 4.66 -19.63 -18.12
CA ALA A 18 5.70 -19.98 -17.16
C ALA A 18 6.78 -18.90 -17.08
N LEU A 19 7.23 -18.41 -18.24
CA LEU A 19 8.23 -17.35 -18.32
C LEU A 19 7.71 -16.03 -17.75
N PHE A 20 6.45 -15.67 -18.02
CA PHE A 20 5.78 -14.50 -17.45
C PHE A 20 5.73 -14.60 -15.94
N GLY A 21 5.25 -15.72 -15.39
CA GLY A 21 5.16 -15.93 -13.96
C GLY A 21 6.50 -15.86 -13.24
N LEU A 22 7.54 -16.49 -13.81
CA LEU A 22 8.91 -16.43 -13.28
C LEU A 22 9.48 -15.02 -13.30
N GLU A 23 9.24 -14.26 -14.35
CA GLU A 23 9.74 -12.90 -14.45
C GLU A 23 8.96 -11.94 -13.57
N TYR A 24 7.63 -12.07 -13.50
CA TYR A 24 6.77 -11.26 -12.64
C TYR A 24 7.15 -11.44 -11.16
N ALA A 25 7.39 -12.67 -10.72
CA ALA A 25 7.78 -12.98 -9.35
C ALA A 25 9.18 -12.47 -8.93
N LYS A 26 10.02 -12.07 -9.89
CA LYS A 26 11.33 -11.45 -9.57
C LYS A 26 11.21 -10.03 -9.06
N TYR A 27 10.15 -9.33 -9.40
CA TYR A 27 9.90 -7.98 -8.93
C TYR A 27 9.25 -8.07 -7.55
N GLY A 28 9.94 -7.58 -6.53
CA GLY A 28 9.46 -7.58 -5.15
C GLY A 28 8.14 -6.82 -5.03
N GLU A 29 7.24 -7.33 -4.23
CA GLU A 29 5.93 -6.70 -3.96
C GLU A 29 6.06 -5.71 -2.79
N GLU A 30 6.75 -4.57 -3.01
CA GLU A 30 6.96 -3.54 -1.96
C GLU A 30 5.64 -3.03 -1.39
N HIS A 31 4.58 -2.99 -2.20
CA HIS A 31 3.24 -2.61 -1.74
C HIS A 31 2.67 -3.57 -0.69
N ALA A 32 3.04 -4.87 -0.72
CA ALA A 32 2.56 -5.85 0.26
C ALA A 32 3.11 -5.63 1.67
N GLU A 33 4.23 -4.91 1.79
CA GLU A 33 4.82 -4.50 3.07
C GLU A 33 4.06 -3.32 3.72
N ILE A 34 3.20 -2.64 2.96
CA ILE A 34 2.53 -1.39 3.33
C ILE A 34 1.01 -1.61 3.44
N PHE A 35 0.42 -2.31 2.49
CA PHE A 35 -1.02 -2.50 2.37
C PHE A 35 -1.46 -3.89 2.83
N GLU A 36 -2.55 -3.95 3.56
CA GLU A 36 -3.24 -5.21 3.84
C GLU A 36 -3.99 -5.66 2.58
N THR A 37 -3.70 -6.88 2.10
CA THR A 37 -4.28 -7.40 0.87
C THR A 37 -5.49 -8.27 1.16
N GLU A 38 -6.62 -7.91 0.56
CA GLU A 38 -7.88 -8.63 0.63
C GLU A 38 -8.42 -8.99 -0.76
N SER A 39 -9.25 -10.02 -0.85
CA SER A 39 -9.93 -10.40 -2.09
C SER A 39 -11.31 -9.75 -2.17
N SER A 40 -11.73 -9.37 -3.39
CA SER A 40 -13.04 -8.78 -3.64
C SER A 40 -13.79 -9.57 -4.73
N ASP A 41 -15.10 -9.74 -4.53
CA ASP A 41 -16.00 -10.34 -5.53
C ASP A 41 -16.97 -9.33 -6.19
N ARG A 42 -16.89 -8.07 -5.78
CA ARG A 42 -17.78 -6.99 -6.22
C ARG A 42 -17.11 -6.10 -7.29
N SER A 43 -17.86 -5.18 -7.84
CA SER A 43 -17.36 -4.17 -8.77
C SER A 43 -16.59 -3.04 -8.08
N PHE A 44 -16.90 -2.79 -6.83
CA PHE A 44 -16.26 -1.86 -5.89
C PHE A 44 -16.45 -2.40 -4.47
N GLU A 45 -15.60 -2.00 -3.54
CA GLU A 45 -15.79 -2.25 -2.11
C GLU A 45 -16.07 -0.94 -1.38
N GLU A 46 -16.87 -1.04 -0.32
CA GLU A 46 -17.16 0.07 0.58
C GLU A 46 -16.94 -0.40 2.01
N GLU A 47 -16.14 0.35 2.75
CA GLU A 47 -15.88 0.14 4.15
C GLU A 47 -16.38 1.34 4.95
N THR A 48 -17.34 1.09 5.84
CA THR A 48 -17.92 2.12 6.70
C THR A 48 -17.26 2.06 8.06
N LYS A 49 -16.67 3.17 8.50
CA LYS A 49 -16.15 3.33 9.85
C LYS A 49 -17.29 3.64 10.81
N LEU A 50 -17.34 2.89 11.92
CA LEU A 50 -18.31 3.08 12.98
C LEU A 50 -17.67 3.84 14.16
N SER A 51 -18.43 4.73 14.79
CA SER A 51 -17.93 5.55 15.89
C SER A 51 -17.67 4.80 17.21
N GLY A 52 -18.16 3.56 17.32
CA GLY A 52 -18.14 2.87 18.62
C GLY A 52 -19.08 3.47 19.65
N PHE A 53 -18.80 3.24 20.93
CA PHE A 53 -19.57 3.72 22.08
C PHE A 53 -18.73 4.66 22.93
N SER A 54 -19.41 5.51 23.73
CA SER A 54 -18.79 6.34 24.75
C SER A 54 -18.23 5.51 25.91
N ALA A 55 -17.47 6.12 26.82
CA ALA A 55 -17.02 5.44 28.04
C ALA A 55 -18.21 4.95 28.87
N ALA A 56 -18.16 3.68 29.29
CA ALA A 56 -19.21 3.10 30.10
C ALA A 56 -19.29 3.80 31.47
N PRO A 57 -20.48 4.31 31.87
CA PRO A 57 -20.65 4.95 33.17
C PRO A 57 -20.65 3.93 34.32
N VAL A 58 -20.35 4.40 35.51
CA VAL A 58 -20.49 3.58 36.73
C VAL A 58 -21.99 3.39 37.04
N LYS A 59 -22.40 2.13 37.18
CA LYS A 59 -23.79 1.78 37.52
C LYS A 59 -23.95 1.63 39.04
N ASP A 60 -24.83 2.43 39.63
CA ASP A 60 -25.20 2.29 41.02
C ASP A 60 -26.08 1.04 41.26
N GLU A 61 -26.09 0.55 42.48
CA GLU A 61 -26.91 -0.59 42.89
C GLU A 61 -28.42 -0.26 42.74
N GLY A 62 -29.14 -1.10 41.98
CA GLY A 62 -30.55 -0.90 41.66
C GLY A 62 -30.85 0.11 40.53
N ALA A 63 -29.88 0.83 40.02
CA ALA A 63 -30.08 1.70 38.86
C ALA A 63 -30.22 0.90 37.54
N ALA A 64 -30.88 1.50 36.54
CA ALA A 64 -30.91 0.95 35.17
C ALA A 64 -29.54 1.10 34.48
N ILE A 65 -29.26 0.25 33.49
CA ILE A 65 -28.11 0.42 32.59
C ILE A 65 -28.39 1.57 31.62
N GLU A 66 -27.36 2.31 31.25
CA GLU A 66 -27.45 3.27 30.17
C GLU A 66 -27.26 2.57 28.81
N TYR A 67 -27.97 3.06 27.78
CA TYR A 67 -27.85 2.61 26.40
C TYR A 67 -27.24 3.72 25.59
N ASP A 68 -26.18 3.42 24.86
CA ASP A 68 -25.54 4.33 23.90
C ASP A 68 -25.77 3.84 22.47
N ASN A 69 -25.72 4.76 21.50
CA ASN A 69 -25.93 4.47 20.09
C ASN A 69 -24.64 4.73 19.32
N ALA A 70 -24.17 3.70 18.61
CA ALA A 70 -23.11 3.87 17.61
C ALA A 70 -23.65 4.64 16.39
N GLN A 71 -22.78 5.43 15.77
CA GLN A 71 -23.06 6.19 14.56
C GLN A 71 -22.08 5.80 13.46
N GLU A 72 -22.49 5.92 12.21
CA GLU A 72 -21.58 5.82 11.09
C GLU A 72 -20.77 7.12 10.96
N ALA A 73 -19.46 7.01 10.85
CA ALA A 73 -18.56 8.15 10.68
C ALA A 73 -18.47 8.53 9.18
N TRP A 74 -17.80 7.70 8.41
CA TRP A 74 -17.67 7.88 6.95
C TRP A 74 -17.55 6.53 6.26
N THR A 75 -17.66 6.57 4.92
CA THR A 75 -17.51 5.38 4.08
C THR A 75 -16.35 5.59 3.10
N ALA A 76 -15.36 4.72 3.16
CA ALA A 76 -14.28 4.64 2.18
C ALA A 76 -14.72 3.76 1.01
N ARG A 77 -14.58 4.24 -0.22
CA ARG A 77 -14.97 3.52 -1.43
C ARG A 77 -13.76 3.19 -2.30
N TYR A 78 -13.63 1.92 -2.65
CA TYR A 78 -12.57 1.35 -3.48
C TYR A 78 -13.10 0.98 -4.86
N ASN A 79 -12.75 1.74 -5.88
CA ASN A 79 -13.13 1.47 -7.26
C ASN A 79 -12.06 0.62 -7.92
N HIS A 80 -12.41 -0.61 -8.35
CA HIS A 80 -11.46 -1.50 -8.99
C HIS A 80 -11.13 -1.05 -10.40
N GLU A 81 -9.85 -0.87 -10.67
CA GLU A 81 -9.31 -0.55 -11.99
C GLU A 81 -8.81 -1.80 -12.70
N THR A 82 -9.01 -1.85 -13.99
CA THR A 82 -8.47 -2.93 -14.82
C THR A 82 -7.18 -2.47 -15.47
N ILE A 83 -6.09 -3.16 -15.14
CA ILE A 83 -4.78 -2.96 -15.74
C ILE A 83 -4.55 -4.10 -16.73
N ALA A 84 -4.31 -3.75 -17.97
CA ALA A 84 -4.07 -4.72 -19.03
C ALA A 84 -3.10 -4.17 -20.06
N MET A 85 -2.23 -5.03 -20.53
CA MET A 85 -1.29 -4.76 -21.62
C MET A 85 -1.04 -6.05 -22.41
N GLY A 86 -0.69 -5.93 -23.66
CA GLY A 86 -0.38 -7.07 -24.52
C GLY A 86 0.55 -6.71 -25.66
N PHE A 87 1.02 -7.71 -26.36
CA PHE A 87 1.77 -7.58 -27.60
C PHE A 87 1.25 -8.56 -28.65
N SER A 88 1.54 -8.27 -29.90
CA SER A 88 1.25 -9.15 -31.03
C SER A 88 2.53 -9.58 -31.73
N ILE A 89 2.50 -10.81 -32.25
CA ILE A 89 3.55 -11.37 -33.12
C ILE A 89 2.92 -11.59 -34.48
N THR A 90 3.54 -11.10 -35.53
CA THR A 90 3.02 -11.24 -36.89
C THR A 90 3.11 -12.68 -37.40
N GLU A 91 2.27 -13.00 -38.35
CA GLU A 91 2.24 -14.33 -38.98
C GLU A 91 3.58 -14.66 -39.62
N GLU A 92 4.17 -13.69 -40.35
CA GLU A 92 5.44 -13.84 -41.02
C GLU A 92 6.59 -14.11 -40.04
N ALA A 93 6.60 -13.44 -38.87
CA ALA A 93 7.61 -13.68 -37.85
C ALA A 93 7.49 -15.08 -37.23
N ILE A 94 6.28 -15.65 -37.21
CA ILE A 94 6.05 -17.03 -36.76
C ILE A 94 6.55 -18.02 -37.85
N GLU A 95 6.27 -17.76 -39.11
CA GLU A 95 6.72 -18.59 -40.25
C GLU A 95 8.24 -18.63 -40.40
N ASP A 96 8.90 -17.48 -40.21
CA ASP A 96 10.36 -17.34 -40.27
C ASP A 96 11.10 -17.85 -39.01
N ASN A 97 10.40 -18.44 -38.06
CA ASN A 97 10.93 -19.00 -36.80
C ASN A 97 11.71 -17.99 -35.94
N LEU A 98 11.38 -16.68 -36.05
CA LEU A 98 11.98 -15.60 -35.25
C LEU A 98 11.31 -15.40 -33.88
N TYR A 99 10.26 -16.14 -33.59
CA TYR A 99 9.39 -15.91 -32.44
C TYR A 99 9.97 -16.31 -31.09
N ASP A 100 10.85 -17.32 -31.00
CA ASP A 100 11.35 -17.86 -29.72
C ASP A 100 12.07 -16.81 -28.88
N SER A 101 13.07 -16.15 -29.46
CA SER A 101 13.84 -15.14 -28.73
C SER A 101 13.07 -13.83 -28.55
N LEU A 102 12.22 -13.47 -29.51
CA LEU A 102 11.47 -12.21 -29.52
C LEU A 102 10.29 -12.27 -28.57
N SER A 103 9.50 -13.35 -28.61
CA SER A 103 8.37 -13.56 -27.70
C SER A 103 8.83 -13.63 -26.23
N ALA A 104 9.95 -14.30 -25.95
CA ALA A 104 10.52 -14.37 -24.62
C ALA A 104 10.93 -12.97 -24.09
N ARG A 105 11.52 -12.12 -24.94
CA ARG A 105 11.88 -10.74 -24.55
C ARG A 105 10.66 -9.89 -24.31
N TYR A 106 9.65 -9.95 -25.15
CA TYR A 106 8.41 -9.18 -24.98
C TYR A 106 7.60 -9.66 -23.76
N THR A 107 7.56 -10.97 -23.49
CA THR A 107 6.92 -11.52 -22.31
C THR A 107 7.57 -11.02 -21.02
N LYS A 108 8.90 -10.98 -20.95
CA LYS A 108 9.64 -10.40 -19.82
C LYS A 108 9.37 -8.89 -19.66
N ALA A 109 9.37 -8.15 -20.78
CA ALA A 109 9.07 -6.73 -20.77
C ALA A 109 7.63 -6.46 -20.28
N LEU A 110 6.66 -7.28 -20.73
CA LEU A 110 5.27 -7.19 -20.29
C LEU A 110 5.13 -7.47 -18.79
N ALA A 111 5.77 -8.53 -18.30
CA ALA A 111 5.75 -8.86 -16.87
C ALA A 111 6.31 -7.72 -16.01
N ARG A 112 7.44 -7.14 -16.44
CA ARG A 112 8.03 -5.97 -15.78
C ARG A 112 7.10 -4.77 -15.80
N ALA A 113 6.47 -4.46 -16.93
CA ALA A 113 5.57 -3.31 -17.04
C ALA A 113 4.35 -3.45 -16.15
N MET A 114 3.75 -4.65 -16.05
CA MET A 114 2.61 -4.92 -15.17
C MET A 114 3.01 -4.79 -13.70
N ALA A 115 4.14 -5.39 -13.27
CA ALA A 115 4.65 -5.27 -11.91
C ALA A 115 4.95 -3.81 -11.54
N TYR A 116 5.63 -3.08 -12.43
CA TYR A 116 5.92 -1.65 -12.24
C TYR A 116 4.66 -0.82 -12.01
N THR A 117 3.63 -1.00 -12.86
CA THR A 117 2.38 -0.24 -12.73
C THR A 117 1.69 -0.48 -11.40
N LYS A 118 1.69 -1.73 -10.89
CA LYS A 118 1.12 -2.06 -9.58
C LYS A 118 1.86 -1.33 -8.45
N GLN A 119 3.20 -1.35 -8.46
CA GLN A 119 4.00 -0.67 -7.45
C GLN A 119 3.78 0.85 -7.47
N VAL A 120 3.79 1.46 -8.66
CA VAL A 120 3.53 2.91 -8.81
C VAL A 120 2.14 3.28 -8.30
N LYS A 121 1.11 2.47 -8.58
CA LYS A 121 -0.25 2.72 -8.08
C LYS A 121 -0.35 2.60 -6.54
N GLY A 122 0.32 1.63 -5.95
CA GLY A 122 0.42 1.53 -4.50
C GLY A 122 1.16 2.73 -3.89
N ALA A 123 2.33 3.08 -4.43
CA ALA A 123 3.10 4.22 -3.97
C ALA A 123 2.38 5.57 -4.18
N ALA A 124 1.49 5.69 -5.18
CA ALA A 124 0.74 6.91 -5.44
C ALA A 124 -0.14 7.35 -4.25
N ILE A 125 -0.62 6.41 -3.42
CA ILE A 125 -1.34 6.73 -2.18
C ILE A 125 -0.44 7.53 -1.22
N LEU A 126 0.82 7.10 -1.06
CA LEU A 126 1.78 7.78 -0.18
C LEU A 126 2.36 9.04 -0.82
N ASN A 127 2.59 9.04 -2.13
CA ASN A 127 3.07 10.21 -2.86
C ASN A 127 2.08 11.39 -2.82
N ASN A 128 0.78 11.10 -2.69
CA ASN A 128 -0.29 12.10 -2.56
C ASN A 128 -0.78 12.24 -1.11
N ALA A 129 -0.02 11.74 -0.12
CA ALA A 129 -0.46 11.68 1.27
C ALA A 129 -0.74 13.08 1.87
N PHE A 130 -0.03 14.08 1.40
CA PHE A 130 -0.13 15.49 1.86
C PHE A 130 -0.83 16.40 0.84
N ASP A 131 -1.40 15.84 -0.24
CA ASP A 131 -2.09 16.60 -1.28
C ASP A 131 -3.56 16.79 -0.93
N SER A 132 -3.95 18.00 -0.56
CA SER A 132 -5.32 18.37 -0.24
C SER A 132 -6.31 18.21 -1.40
N GLY A 133 -5.82 18.03 -2.64
CA GLY A 133 -6.63 17.67 -3.80
C GLY A 133 -7.04 16.21 -3.85
N THR A 134 -6.37 15.34 -3.07
CA THR A 134 -6.63 13.90 -3.00
C THR A 134 -7.24 13.56 -1.65
N THR A 135 -8.57 13.47 -1.59
CA THR A 135 -9.30 13.23 -0.34
C THR A 135 -9.84 11.80 -0.23
N TYR A 136 -9.97 11.32 1.01
CA TYR A 136 -10.46 9.99 1.35
C TYR A 136 -11.84 10.04 2.02
N GLY A 137 -12.25 8.98 2.70
CA GLY A 137 -13.60 8.81 3.22
C GLY A 137 -14.07 9.91 4.18
N ASP A 138 -13.18 10.49 4.96
CA ASP A 138 -13.43 11.60 5.89
C ASP A 138 -13.39 12.99 5.24
N GLY A 139 -13.07 13.05 3.93
CA GLY A 139 -12.98 14.29 3.15
C GLY A 139 -11.64 15.02 3.30
N LYS A 140 -10.63 14.40 3.94
CA LYS A 140 -9.29 14.93 4.09
C LYS A 140 -8.26 14.12 3.29
N GLU A 141 -7.07 14.69 3.09
CA GLU A 141 -5.88 13.99 2.62
C GLU A 141 -5.48 12.87 3.56
N LEU A 142 -4.61 11.95 3.13
CA LEU A 142 -4.20 10.80 3.94
C LEU A 142 -3.50 11.21 5.25
N CYS A 143 -2.58 12.16 5.17
CA CYS A 143 -1.91 12.74 6.33
C CYS A 143 -2.36 14.19 6.47
N ALA A 144 -3.04 14.48 7.57
CA ALA A 144 -3.57 15.80 7.87
C ALA A 144 -3.52 16.09 9.37
N THR A 145 -3.53 17.37 9.71
CA THR A 145 -3.54 17.81 11.11
C THR A 145 -4.96 17.89 11.69
N ASP A 146 -6.00 17.69 10.87
CA ASP A 146 -7.39 17.99 11.23
C ASP A 146 -8.42 16.96 10.73
N HIS A 147 -8.11 15.65 10.84
CA HIS A 147 -9.09 14.59 10.57
C HIS A 147 -10.30 14.71 11.51
N PRO A 148 -11.53 14.88 10.99
CA PRO A 148 -12.70 15.15 11.81
C PRO A 148 -13.14 13.92 12.62
N LEU A 149 -13.57 14.13 13.86
CA LEU A 149 -14.17 13.11 14.73
C LEU A 149 -15.69 13.29 14.81
N VAL A 150 -16.43 12.20 14.92
CA VAL A 150 -17.89 12.21 15.08
C VAL A 150 -18.33 12.93 16.37
N SER A 151 -17.54 12.82 17.44
CA SER A 151 -17.79 13.51 18.72
C SER A 151 -17.50 15.01 18.69
N GLY A 152 -16.95 15.52 17.57
CA GLY A 152 -16.38 16.85 17.46
C GLY A 152 -14.92 16.89 17.89
N GLY A 153 -14.19 17.84 17.32
CA GLY A 153 -12.73 17.91 17.41
C GLY A 153 -12.04 17.19 16.23
N THR A 154 -10.74 17.03 16.32
CA THR A 154 -9.90 16.48 15.24
C THR A 154 -8.79 15.60 15.79
N ASN A 155 -8.40 14.59 15.03
CA ASN A 155 -7.15 13.87 15.18
C ASN A 155 -6.13 14.36 14.14
N SER A 156 -4.86 14.27 14.48
CA SER A 156 -3.75 14.56 13.58
C SER A 156 -2.87 13.33 13.41
N ASN A 157 -2.60 12.94 12.17
CA ASN A 157 -1.63 11.90 11.83
C ASN A 157 -0.42 12.48 11.05
N GLU A 158 -0.21 13.77 11.21
CA GLU A 158 0.91 14.54 10.69
C GLU A 158 1.51 15.40 11.80
N PRO A 159 2.83 15.69 11.82
CA PRO A 159 3.41 16.63 12.77
C PRO A 159 2.91 18.06 12.50
N SER A 160 2.71 18.85 13.54
CA SER A 160 2.28 20.26 13.41
C SER A 160 3.24 21.14 12.59
N THR A 161 4.47 20.72 12.44
CA THR A 161 5.51 21.33 11.61
C THR A 161 6.25 20.21 10.93
N ALA A 162 6.36 20.29 9.61
CA ALA A 162 7.13 19.35 8.80
C ALA A 162 8.53 19.16 9.36
N ALA A 163 8.98 17.91 9.41
CA ALA A 163 10.27 17.57 10.01
C ALA A 163 10.93 16.39 9.28
N ASP A 164 12.23 16.52 9.05
CA ASP A 164 13.07 15.45 8.52
C ASP A 164 13.12 14.25 9.48
N LEU A 165 13.40 13.08 8.94
CA LEU A 165 13.59 11.87 9.72
C LEU A 165 14.85 11.98 10.60
N ASN A 166 14.64 12.14 11.89
CA ASN A 166 15.67 12.14 12.91
C ASN A 166 15.14 11.55 14.23
N GLU A 167 16.00 11.41 15.23
CA GLU A 167 15.63 10.82 16.51
C GLU A 167 14.47 11.59 17.19
N THR A 168 14.57 12.91 17.24
CA THR A 168 13.58 13.77 17.90
C THR A 168 12.22 13.75 17.20
N SER A 169 12.21 13.82 15.85
CA SER A 169 10.95 13.77 15.08
C SER A 169 10.26 12.41 15.19
N LEU A 170 11.07 11.33 15.22
CA LEU A 170 10.55 9.98 15.36
C LEU A 170 9.99 9.73 16.78
N GLU A 171 10.67 10.20 17.83
CA GLU A 171 10.15 10.16 19.21
C GLU A 171 8.85 10.96 19.36
N ALA A 172 8.78 12.17 18.78
CA ALA A 172 7.58 12.98 18.78
C ALA A 172 6.40 12.29 18.08
N ALA A 173 6.65 11.63 16.94
CA ALA A 173 5.63 10.86 16.24
C ALA A 173 5.10 9.69 17.07
N VAL A 174 5.98 8.93 17.73
CA VAL A 174 5.60 7.82 18.62
C VAL A 174 4.71 8.31 19.78
N ILE A 175 5.06 9.45 20.37
CA ILE A 175 4.28 10.07 21.46
C ILE A 175 2.91 10.54 20.92
N GLN A 176 2.87 11.14 19.75
CA GLN A 176 1.63 11.62 19.13
C GLN A 176 0.69 10.45 18.81
N ILE A 177 1.19 9.36 18.21
CA ILE A 177 0.43 8.14 17.91
C ILE A 177 -0.18 7.55 19.19
N ALA A 178 0.59 7.49 20.29
CA ALA A 178 0.12 6.96 21.56
C ALA A 178 -1.02 7.80 22.18
N GLY A 179 -1.15 9.06 21.80
CA GLY A 179 -2.20 9.98 22.26
C GLY A 179 -3.47 10.00 21.43
N TRP A 180 -3.56 9.20 20.35
CA TRP A 180 -4.74 9.21 19.49
C TRP A 180 -6.01 8.69 20.16
N THR A 181 -7.13 9.27 19.76
CA THR A 181 -8.46 8.90 20.26
C THR A 181 -9.32 8.33 19.14
N ASP A 182 -10.32 7.56 19.53
CA ASP A 182 -11.36 7.09 18.61
C ASP A 182 -12.37 8.20 18.27
N GLU A 183 -13.38 7.85 17.48
CA GLU A 183 -14.46 8.76 17.05
C GLU A 183 -15.29 9.33 18.23
N ARG A 184 -15.19 8.76 19.41
CA ARG A 184 -15.86 9.18 20.65
C ARG A 184 -14.94 9.87 21.65
N GLY A 185 -13.65 10.04 21.30
CA GLY A 185 -12.65 10.66 22.16
C GLY A 185 -12.01 9.70 23.17
N LEU A 186 -12.22 8.39 23.05
CA LEU A 186 -11.55 7.40 23.89
C LEU A 186 -10.15 7.11 23.36
N LEU A 187 -9.17 7.07 24.27
CA LEU A 187 -7.79 6.74 23.92
C LEU A 187 -7.70 5.32 23.34
N ILE A 188 -7.19 5.19 22.12
CA ILE A 188 -7.00 3.88 21.45
C ILE A 188 -5.68 3.22 21.78
N ALA A 189 -4.72 3.95 22.36
CA ALA A 189 -3.37 3.49 22.70
C ALA A 189 -2.65 2.84 21.51
N ALA A 190 -2.77 3.45 20.33
CA ALA A 190 -2.14 2.99 19.10
C ALA A 190 -0.61 2.97 19.22
N LYS A 191 0.03 2.07 18.46
CA LYS A 191 1.49 1.91 18.44
C LYS A 191 2.00 1.92 17.00
N PRO A 192 3.16 2.52 16.76
CA PRO A 192 3.83 2.35 15.48
C PRO A 192 4.27 0.90 15.29
N ARG A 193 4.24 0.43 14.04
CA ARG A 193 4.59 -0.94 13.66
C ARG A 193 5.81 -0.98 12.76
N LYS A 194 5.81 -0.21 11.68
CA LYS A 194 6.84 -0.24 10.63
C LYS A 194 7.08 1.16 10.07
N LEU A 195 8.34 1.49 9.79
CA LEU A 195 8.73 2.72 9.11
C LEU A 195 8.83 2.49 7.59
N VAL A 196 8.18 3.35 6.79
CA VAL A 196 8.24 3.34 5.32
C VAL A 196 8.98 4.58 4.85
N ILE A 197 10.00 4.40 4.04
CA ILE A 197 10.92 5.47 3.61
C ILE A 197 11.31 5.36 2.14
N PRO A 198 11.69 6.47 1.50
CA PRO A 198 12.37 6.45 0.22
C PRO A 198 13.82 5.95 0.34
N PRO A 199 14.48 5.55 -0.75
CA PRO A 199 15.87 5.06 -0.74
C PRO A 199 16.87 6.05 -0.14
N ASN A 200 16.60 7.35 -0.25
CA ASN A 200 17.49 8.41 0.27
C ASN A 200 17.64 8.36 1.80
N LEU A 201 16.60 7.93 2.51
CA LEU A 201 16.59 7.86 3.97
C LEU A 201 17.05 6.52 4.55
N GLN A 202 17.38 5.52 3.70
CA GLN A 202 17.74 4.17 4.15
C GLN A 202 18.86 4.16 5.19
N PHE A 203 19.94 4.89 4.97
CA PHE A 203 21.09 4.93 5.91
C PHE A 203 20.77 5.70 7.20
N VAL A 204 19.84 6.65 7.14
CA VAL A 204 19.35 7.35 8.34
C VAL A 204 18.53 6.38 9.18
N ALA A 205 17.59 5.65 8.56
CA ALA A 205 16.77 4.65 9.25
C ALA A 205 17.61 3.54 9.89
N THR A 206 18.62 3.01 9.18
CA THR A 206 19.55 2.02 9.76
C THR A 206 20.23 2.57 11.03
N ARG A 207 20.71 3.83 11.00
CA ARG A 207 21.33 4.44 12.19
C ARG A 207 20.35 4.63 13.33
N LEU A 208 19.09 4.99 13.05
CA LEU A 208 18.06 5.21 14.07
C LEU A 208 17.52 3.93 14.68
N LEU A 209 17.35 2.87 13.87
CA LEU A 209 16.65 1.67 14.32
C LEU A 209 17.57 0.49 14.68
N GLU A 210 18.81 0.44 14.14
CA GLU A 210 19.66 -0.73 14.30
C GLU A 210 20.85 -0.50 15.24
N THR A 211 21.27 0.75 15.51
CA THR A 211 22.41 1.03 16.40
C THR A 211 22.01 0.94 17.88
N GLU A 212 22.89 0.38 18.72
CA GLU A 212 22.66 0.29 20.17
C GLU A 212 22.90 1.61 20.89
N GLY A 213 23.92 2.33 20.47
CA GLY A 213 24.25 3.64 21.00
C GLY A 213 23.71 4.77 20.14
N ARG A 214 23.51 5.92 20.76
CA ARG A 214 23.10 7.15 20.06
C ARG A 214 24.21 7.63 19.12
N VAL A 215 23.86 7.90 17.87
CA VAL A 215 24.82 8.33 16.85
C VAL A 215 25.18 9.80 17.06
N GLY A 216 26.47 10.11 17.09
CA GLY A 216 26.98 11.50 17.15
C GLY A 216 27.20 12.08 18.55
N THR A 217 27.08 11.27 19.62
CA THR A 217 27.40 11.67 20.97
C THR A 217 28.79 11.12 21.38
N ALA A 218 29.54 11.89 22.17
CA ALA A 218 30.81 11.44 22.76
C ALA A 218 30.59 10.61 24.03
N ASP A 219 29.40 10.74 24.64
CA ASP A 219 28.98 10.01 25.81
C ASP A 219 28.31 8.68 25.35
N ASN A 220 28.38 7.65 26.17
CA ASN A 220 27.85 6.32 25.84
C ASN A 220 26.32 6.27 26.03
N ASP A 221 25.61 7.21 25.36
CA ASP A 221 24.15 7.31 25.39
C ASP A 221 23.50 6.14 24.66
N ILE A 222 22.40 5.66 25.22
CA ILE A 222 21.62 4.59 24.60
C ILE A 222 20.70 5.16 23.50
N ASN A 223 20.48 4.38 22.45
CA ASN A 223 19.44 4.66 21.47
C ASN A 223 18.05 4.24 22.04
N ALA A 224 17.27 5.21 22.47
CA ALA A 224 15.98 4.98 23.13
C ALA A 224 14.97 4.30 22.20
N ILE A 225 14.93 4.64 20.91
CA ILE A 225 13.99 4.12 19.93
C ILE A 225 14.19 2.61 19.76
N ARG A 226 15.43 2.18 19.52
CA ARG A 226 15.77 0.75 19.40
C ARG A 226 15.56 -0.01 20.70
N ASN A 227 16.09 0.52 21.81
CA ASN A 227 16.06 -0.19 23.09
C ASN A 227 14.64 -0.34 23.67
N ASN A 228 13.74 0.59 23.35
CA ASN A 228 12.32 0.50 23.70
C ASN A 228 11.52 -0.40 22.74
N GLY A 229 12.08 -0.77 21.61
CA GLY A 229 11.37 -1.52 20.57
C GLY A 229 10.18 -0.73 20.00
N ALA A 230 10.32 0.59 19.86
CA ALA A 230 9.25 1.48 19.45
C ALA A 230 8.67 1.14 18.05
N ILE A 231 9.50 0.56 17.17
CA ILE A 231 9.11 0.16 15.81
C ILE A 231 9.49 -1.32 15.62
N PRO A 232 8.62 -2.26 16.01
CA PRO A 232 8.97 -3.67 16.11
C PRO A 232 9.26 -4.36 14.77
N GLU A 233 8.65 -3.90 13.66
CA GLU A 233 8.87 -4.46 12.32
C GLU A 233 10.01 -3.76 11.54
N GLY A 234 10.72 -2.83 12.19
CA GLY A 234 11.82 -2.12 11.56
C GLY A 234 11.37 -1.16 10.45
N TYR A 235 12.09 -1.14 9.34
CA TYR A 235 11.76 -0.26 8.22
C TYR A 235 11.70 -1.02 6.89
N THR A 236 10.94 -0.45 5.94
CA THR A 236 10.92 -0.88 4.53
C THR A 236 11.24 0.31 3.62
N VAL A 237 11.99 0.02 2.56
CA VAL A 237 12.35 1.02 1.55
C VAL A 237 11.41 0.86 0.36
N ASN A 238 10.67 1.90 0.02
CA ASN A 238 9.84 1.92 -1.17
C ASN A 238 10.52 2.77 -2.26
N HIS A 239 10.91 2.11 -3.36
CA HIS A 239 11.64 2.73 -4.47
C HIS A 239 10.76 3.60 -5.38
N TYR A 240 9.45 3.57 -5.19
CA TYR A 240 8.48 4.30 -6.01
C TYR A 240 7.95 5.56 -5.32
N LEU A 241 8.47 5.89 -4.14
CA LEU A 241 8.26 7.19 -3.52
C LEU A 241 9.00 8.26 -4.30
N THR A 242 8.30 9.34 -4.64
CA THR A 242 8.85 10.47 -5.42
C THR A 242 9.48 11.53 -4.54
N ASP A 243 8.98 11.68 -3.33
CA ASP A 243 9.55 12.56 -2.33
C ASP A 243 10.78 11.91 -1.67
N THR A 244 11.85 12.65 -1.52
CA THR A 244 13.16 12.14 -1.08
C THR A 244 13.36 12.19 0.43
N ASP A 245 12.56 12.96 1.15
CA ASP A 245 12.64 13.23 2.58
C ASP A 245 11.35 12.95 3.35
N ALA A 246 10.24 12.69 2.67
CA ALA A 246 9.01 12.20 3.30
C ALA A 246 9.22 10.81 3.93
N TRP A 247 8.63 10.61 5.11
CA TRP A 247 8.68 9.34 5.81
C TRP A 247 7.34 9.04 6.49
N PHE A 248 7.04 7.75 6.64
CA PHE A 248 5.75 7.28 7.14
C PHE A 248 5.93 6.20 8.19
N LEU A 249 5.06 6.21 9.21
CA LEU A 249 4.96 5.15 10.21
C LEU A 249 3.61 4.44 10.06
N LEU A 250 3.63 3.17 9.72
CA LEU A 250 2.45 2.31 9.81
C LEU A 250 2.16 2.02 11.28
N THR A 251 0.88 1.98 11.63
CA THR A 251 0.40 1.73 13.00
C THR A 251 -0.30 0.37 13.11
N ASP A 252 -0.62 -0.03 14.33
CA ASP A 252 -1.39 -1.23 14.63
C ASP A 252 -2.92 -1.01 14.59
N VAL A 253 -3.37 0.18 14.18
CA VAL A 253 -4.79 0.49 14.00
C VAL A 253 -5.34 -0.34 12.84
N PRO A 254 -6.42 -1.12 13.07
CA PRO A 254 -7.00 -1.97 12.05
C PRO A 254 -7.63 -1.17 10.91
N ASN A 255 -7.76 -1.79 9.75
CA ASN A 255 -8.39 -1.20 8.57
C ASN A 255 -7.73 0.11 8.08
N GLY A 256 -6.41 0.21 8.15
CA GLY A 256 -5.67 1.37 7.63
C GLY A 256 -5.60 1.39 6.11
N LEU A 257 -4.44 1.02 5.58
CA LEU A 257 -4.16 0.99 4.14
C LEU A 257 -4.55 -0.38 3.57
N LYS A 258 -5.39 -0.41 2.52
CA LYS A 258 -5.88 -1.67 1.92
C LYS A 258 -5.62 -1.77 0.43
N HIS A 259 -5.38 -3.01 0.02
CA HIS A 259 -5.26 -3.42 -1.37
C HIS A 259 -6.29 -4.53 -1.66
N PHE A 260 -7.31 -4.22 -2.45
CA PHE A 260 -8.32 -5.19 -2.86
C PHE A 260 -7.99 -5.79 -4.22
N VAL A 261 -7.86 -7.12 -4.28
CA VAL A 261 -7.64 -7.87 -5.50
C VAL A 261 -8.98 -8.40 -6.01
N ARG A 262 -9.49 -7.85 -7.12
CA ARG A 262 -10.73 -8.32 -7.75
C ARG A 262 -10.47 -9.47 -8.72
N THR A 263 -9.42 -9.36 -9.53
CA THR A 263 -9.00 -10.41 -10.45
C THR A 263 -7.49 -10.51 -10.38
N PRO A 264 -6.94 -11.63 -9.92
CA PRO A 264 -5.49 -11.82 -9.90
C PRO A 264 -4.92 -11.77 -11.31
N MET A 265 -3.60 -11.62 -11.40
CA MET A 265 -2.89 -11.61 -12.67
C MET A 265 -3.25 -12.83 -13.51
N SER A 266 -3.71 -12.59 -14.71
CA SER A 266 -4.07 -13.61 -15.68
C SER A 266 -3.48 -13.27 -17.05
N THR A 267 -3.08 -14.30 -17.78
CA THR A 267 -2.54 -14.18 -19.13
C THR A 267 -3.42 -14.96 -20.09
N SER A 268 -3.53 -14.47 -21.31
CA SER A 268 -4.23 -15.19 -22.39
C SER A 268 -3.59 -14.89 -23.74
N MET A 269 -3.72 -15.83 -24.66
CA MET A 269 -3.24 -15.73 -26.02
C MET A 269 -4.35 -16.13 -26.98
N ASP A 270 -4.50 -15.39 -28.06
CA ASP A 270 -5.46 -15.64 -29.12
C ASP A 270 -4.89 -15.20 -30.46
N ALA A 271 -5.40 -15.80 -31.55
CA ALA A 271 -5.04 -15.40 -32.92
C ALA A 271 -6.11 -14.45 -33.47
N ASP A 272 -5.65 -13.39 -34.10
CA ASP A 272 -6.51 -12.48 -34.83
C ASP A 272 -6.86 -13.10 -36.21
N PHE A 273 -8.15 -13.27 -36.47
CA PHE A 273 -8.62 -13.89 -37.71
C PHE A 273 -8.28 -13.07 -38.96
N ASP A 274 -8.41 -11.74 -38.84
CA ASP A 274 -8.25 -10.84 -39.98
C ASP A 274 -6.78 -10.62 -40.40
N THR A 275 -5.89 -10.55 -39.41
CA THR A 275 -4.47 -10.26 -39.64
C THR A 275 -3.56 -11.49 -39.53
N GLY A 276 -4.08 -12.61 -39.02
CA GLY A 276 -3.31 -13.81 -38.72
C GLY A 276 -2.33 -13.70 -37.56
N ASN A 277 -2.21 -12.56 -36.92
CA ASN A 277 -1.27 -12.28 -35.85
C ASN A 277 -1.65 -13.02 -34.57
N SER A 278 -0.65 -13.48 -33.80
CA SER A 278 -0.86 -14.00 -32.45
C SER A 278 -0.75 -12.88 -31.43
N ARG A 279 -1.76 -12.74 -30.59
CA ARG A 279 -1.85 -11.71 -29.54
C ARG A 279 -1.72 -12.34 -28.17
N TYR A 280 -0.79 -11.88 -27.37
CA TYR A 280 -0.61 -12.25 -25.96
C TYR A 280 -0.89 -11.07 -25.06
N LYS A 281 -1.71 -11.25 -24.03
CA LYS A 281 -2.07 -10.21 -23.08
C LYS A 281 -1.96 -10.69 -21.64
N ALA A 282 -1.60 -9.77 -20.75
CA ALA A 282 -1.72 -9.89 -19.32
C ALA A 282 -2.80 -8.93 -18.81
N ARG A 283 -3.55 -9.34 -17.80
CA ARG A 283 -4.61 -8.54 -17.18
C ARG A 283 -4.70 -8.85 -15.70
N GLU A 284 -4.90 -7.80 -14.92
CA GLU A 284 -5.29 -7.88 -13.50
C GLU A 284 -6.31 -6.78 -13.18
N ARG A 285 -7.02 -6.93 -12.07
CA ARG A 285 -7.98 -5.92 -11.61
C ARG A 285 -7.90 -5.80 -10.09
N TYR A 286 -7.63 -4.59 -9.60
CA TYR A 286 -7.42 -4.29 -8.19
C TYR A 286 -7.71 -2.82 -7.88
N SER A 287 -7.68 -2.48 -6.59
CA SER A 287 -7.70 -1.10 -6.10
C SER A 287 -6.83 -0.96 -4.86
N PHE A 288 -6.23 0.21 -4.68
CA PHE A 288 -5.57 0.66 -3.47
C PHE A 288 -6.37 1.78 -2.84
N GLY A 289 -6.34 1.91 -1.52
CA GLY A 289 -6.99 2.99 -0.83
C GLY A 289 -6.79 2.94 0.68
N VAL A 290 -7.55 3.78 1.37
CA VAL A 290 -7.44 4.01 2.82
C VAL A 290 -8.84 3.93 3.42
N SER A 291 -9.02 3.12 4.44
CA SER A 291 -10.27 3.04 5.21
C SER A 291 -10.17 3.83 6.51
N ASP A 292 -9.03 3.79 7.20
CA ASP A 292 -8.76 4.57 8.40
C ASP A 292 -7.45 5.36 8.28
N PRO A 293 -7.47 6.71 8.32
CA PRO A 293 -6.27 7.51 8.26
C PRO A 293 -5.33 7.31 9.45
N LEU A 294 -5.83 6.84 10.61
CA LEU A 294 -4.99 6.49 11.76
C LEU A 294 -4.16 5.21 11.57
N GLY A 295 -4.34 4.49 10.46
CA GLY A 295 -3.48 3.38 10.07
C GLY A 295 -2.06 3.81 9.68
N ILE A 296 -1.83 5.11 9.49
CA ILE A 296 -0.54 5.69 9.11
C ILE A 296 -0.33 7.05 9.77
N PHE A 297 0.91 7.36 10.06
CA PHE A 297 1.41 8.70 10.40
C PHE A 297 2.43 9.09 9.34
N GLY A 298 2.44 10.33 8.87
CA GLY A 298 3.38 10.80 7.87
C GLY A 298 3.96 12.17 8.16
N SER A 299 5.17 12.43 7.66
CA SER A 299 5.78 13.75 7.62
C SER A 299 6.35 13.99 6.22
N PRO A 300 6.08 15.16 5.63
CA PRO A 300 6.59 15.47 4.28
C PRO A 300 8.09 15.80 4.25
N GLY A 301 8.78 15.79 5.40
CA GLY A 301 10.14 16.34 5.50
C GLY A 301 10.15 17.87 5.62
N ALA A 302 11.32 18.50 5.72
CA ALA A 302 11.48 19.95 5.92
C ALA A 302 12.46 20.58 4.90
#